data_0f856e51fcde7bd79e3a89e342d4622b
#
_entry.id   0f856e51fcde7bd79e3a89e342d4622b
#
_cell.length_a   1.000
_cell.length_b   1.000
_cell.length_c   1.000
_cell.angle_alpha   90.00
_cell.angle_beta   90.00
_cell.angle_gamma   90.00
#
_symmetry.space_group_name_H-M   'P 1'
#
loop_
_entity.id
_entity.type
_entity.pdbx_description
1 polymer ?
#
loop_
_entity_poly.entity_id
_entity_poly.type
_entity_poly.pdbx_seq_one_letter_code
_entity_poly.pdbx_strand_id
1 'polypeptide(L)'
;RRAARLIAVEKDSQLANLLRTELAVQHLTHVEVINQDILTFHYRDHIQADRPAVVIGNLPYNLSSQIVVHLIASRDVVQCALLMLQKEMAQRLIASPGNRDYGRLSVMLQYCAEVEVVADAPAHMFYPRPKVDSQVIRATFRKRIEHPAEDEALLSRVVKAGFSQRRKTLRNALTGNILKADRGQVEAWLVE
;
A
#
# COMPACT_ATOMS: atom_id res chain seq x y z
N ARG A 1 -9.71 7.39 -21.82
CA ARG A 1 -10.97 6.60 -21.77
C ARG A 1 -11.66 6.97 -20.45
N ARG A 2 -12.98 7.23 -20.45
CA ARG A 2 -13.76 7.44 -19.22
C ARG A 2 -13.92 6.10 -18.51
N ALA A 3 -13.86 6.09 -17.15
CA ALA A 3 -14.17 4.90 -16.36
C ALA A 3 -15.64 4.52 -16.58
N ALA A 4 -15.93 3.22 -16.73
CA ALA A 4 -17.30 2.73 -16.86
C ALA A 4 -18.05 2.80 -15.51
N ARG A 5 -17.34 2.61 -14.40
CA ARG A 5 -17.81 2.74 -13.02
C ARG A 5 -16.69 3.35 -12.18
N LEU A 6 -17.04 4.23 -11.25
CA LEU A 6 -16.12 4.80 -10.28
C LEU A 6 -16.75 4.67 -8.89
N ILE A 7 -15.96 4.25 -7.91
CA ILE A 7 -16.34 4.23 -6.50
C ILE A 7 -15.46 5.27 -5.79
N ALA A 8 -16.09 6.27 -5.18
CA ALA A 8 -15.44 7.26 -4.35
C ALA A 8 -15.68 6.91 -2.89
N VAL A 9 -14.62 6.63 -2.13
CA VAL A 9 -14.70 6.33 -0.70
C VAL A 9 -14.26 7.56 0.07
N GLU A 10 -15.15 8.12 0.87
CA GLU A 10 -14.89 9.31 1.68
C GLU A 10 -15.38 9.08 3.12
N LYS A 11 -14.49 9.34 4.08
CA LYS A 11 -14.77 9.15 5.51
C LYS A 11 -15.63 10.26 6.10
N ASP A 12 -15.39 11.50 5.66
CA ASP A 12 -16.14 12.65 6.14
C ASP A 12 -17.54 12.66 5.51
N SER A 13 -18.56 12.60 6.37
CA SER A 13 -19.96 12.55 5.92
C SER A 13 -20.42 13.83 5.24
N GLN A 14 -19.89 14.99 5.63
CA GLN A 14 -20.23 16.28 5.03
C GLN A 14 -19.65 16.37 3.61
N LEU A 15 -18.37 15.96 3.45
CA LEU A 15 -17.72 15.91 2.14
C LEU A 15 -18.37 14.86 1.23
N ALA A 16 -18.73 13.69 1.76
CA ALA A 16 -19.43 12.66 0.99
C ALA A 16 -20.80 13.16 0.48
N ASN A 17 -21.56 13.90 1.30
CA ASN A 17 -22.83 14.48 0.90
C ASN A 17 -22.65 15.61 -0.13
N LEU A 18 -21.66 16.46 0.07
CA LEU A 18 -21.32 17.51 -0.90
C LEU A 18 -20.96 16.91 -2.26
N LEU A 19 -20.13 15.87 -2.27
CA LEU A 19 -19.75 15.15 -3.48
C LEU A 19 -20.98 14.54 -4.20
N ARG A 20 -21.91 13.91 -3.46
CA ARG A 20 -23.15 13.37 -4.04
C ARG A 20 -23.98 14.46 -4.71
N THR A 21 -24.09 15.62 -4.07
CA THR A 21 -24.83 16.78 -4.63
C THR A 21 -24.16 17.25 -5.92
N GLU A 22 -22.85 17.41 -5.92
CA GLU A 22 -22.09 17.87 -7.08
C GLU A 22 -22.22 16.89 -8.27
N LEU A 23 -22.11 15.58 -8.00
CA LEU A 23 -22.27 14.53 -9.01
C LEU A 23 -23.67 14.52 -9.62
N ALA A 24 -24.71 14.77 -8.80
CA ALA A 24 -26.10 14.86 -9.28
C ALA A 24 -26.30 16.07 -10.20
N VAL A 25 -25.75 17.23 -9.83
CA VAL A 25 -25.78 18.45 -10.68
C VAL A 25 -25.08 18.23 -12.02
N GLN A 26 -23.96 17.49 -12.02
CA GLN A 26 -23.19 17.19 -13.21
C GLN A 26 -23.70 15.97 -14.00
N HIS A 27 -24.78 15.33 -13.55
CA HIS A 27 -25.36 14.12 -14.16
C HIS A 27 -24.35 12.95 -14.29
N LEU A 28 -23.42 12.81 -13.35
CA LEU A 28 -22.39 11.76 -13.33
C LEU A 28 -22.91 10.49 -12.62
N THR A 29 -23.81 9.77 -13.26
CA THR A 29 -24.51 8.60 -12.70
C THR A 29 -23.66 7.34 -12.55
N HIS A 30 -22.48 7.30 -13.16
CA HIS A 30 -21.53 6.17 -13.10
C HIS A 30 -20.60 6.23 -11.87
N VAL A 31 -20.77 7.24 -11.01
CA VAL A 31 -19.98 7.44 -9.78
C VAL A 31 -20.84 7.09 -8.56
N GLU A 32 -20.37 6.12 -7.78
CA GLU A 32 -20.95 5.72 -6.50
C GLU A 32 -20.13 6.34 -5.36
N VAL A 33 -20.76 7.02 -4.40
CA VAL A 33 -20.10 7.60 -3.23
C VAL A 33 -20.42 6.78 -2.00
N ILE A 34 -19.38 6.18 -1.41
CA ILE A 34 -19.47 5.38 -0.19
C ILE A 34 -18.88 6.20 0.96
N ASN A 35 -19.71 6.49 1.98
CA ASN A 35 -19.25 7.18 3.18
C ASN A 35 -18.71 6.15 4.18
N GLN A 36 -17.40 5.89 4.11
CA GLN A 36 -16.72 4.89 4.93
C GLN A 36 -15.24 5.23 5.11
N ASP A 37 -14.63 4.74 6.19
CA ASP A 37 -13.17 4.77 6.35
C ASP A 37 -12.52 3.78 5.39
N ILE A 38 -11.56 4.22 4.59
CA ILE A 38 -10.84 3.39 3.63
C ILE A 38 -10.14 2.18 4.29
N LEU A 39 -9.76 2.28 5.55
CA LEU A 39 -9.12 1.18 6.29
C LEU A 39 -10.09 0.05 6.66
N THR A 40 -11.40 0.34 6.66
CA THR A 40 -12.47 -0.64 6.88
C THR A 40 -13.23 -0.99 5.61
N PHE A 41 -12.86 -0.40 4.48
CA PHE A 41 -13.49 -0.65 3.19
C PHE A 41 -13.04 -2.00 2.64
N HIS A 42 -13.98 -2.91 2.46
CA HIS A 42 -13.70 -4.24 1.91
C HIS A 42 -13.84 -4.22 0.38
N TYR A 43 -12.72 -4.12 -0.32
CA TYR A 43 -12.68 -4.05 -1.79
C TYR A 43 -13.46 -5.18 -2.47
N ARG A 44 -13.43 -6.40 -1.92
CA ARG A 44 -14.10 -7.59 -2.47
C ARG A 44 -15.64 -7.51 -2.45
N ASP A 45 -16.21 -6.65 -1.60
CA ASP A 45 -17.67 -6.45 -1.55
C ASP A 45 -18.16 -5.60 -2.74
N HIS A 46 -17.25 -4.89 -3.40
CA HIS A 46 -17.58 -3.91 -4.46
C HIS A 46 -16.93 -4.21 -5.81
N ILE A 47 -15.88 -5.03 -5.84
CA ILE A 47 -15.04 -5.29 -7.01
C ILE A 47 -14.95 -6.80 -7.25
N GLN A 48 -15.15 -7.20 -8.50
CA GLN A 48 -15.04 -8.60 -8.92
C GLN A 48 -13.62 -8.91 -9.38
N ALA A 49 -13.15 -10.13 -9.09
CA ALA A 49 -11.79 -10.54 -9.41
C ALA A 49 -11.51 -10.65 -10.93
N ASP A 50 -12.53 -10.89 -11.73
CA ASP A 50 -12.47 -10.91 -13.21
C ASP A 50 -12.39 -9.51 -13.82
N ARG A 51 -12.74 -8.46 -13.04
CA ARG A 51 -12.69 -7.05 -13.40
C ARG A 51 -12.01 -6.21 -12.32
N PRO A 52 -10.70 -6.44 -12.08
CA PRO A 52 -9.99 -5.79 -10.99
C PRO A 52 -9.93 -4.27 -11.19
N ALA A 53 -9.97 -3.54 -10.09
CA ALA A 53 -9.99 -2.09 -10.08
C ALA A 53 -8.59 -1.47 -10.19
N VAL A 54 -8.59 -0.21 -10.65
CA VAL A 54 -7.49 0.73 -10.45
C VAL A 54 -7.86 1.64 -9.28
N VAL A 55 -7.02 1.67 -8.25
CA VAL A 55 -7.18 2.57 -7.10
C VAL A 55 -6.39 3.84 -7.33
N ILE A 56 -7.01 5.00 -7.10
CA ILE A 56 -6.34 6.30 -7.17
C ILE A 56 -6.55 7.01 -5.83
N GLY A 57 -5.48 7.49 -5.22
CA GLY A 57 -5.57 8.14 -3.92
C GLY A 57 -4.53 9.22 -3.68
N ASN A 58 -4.99 10.38 -3.19
CA ASN A 58 -4.16 11.32 -2.48
C ASN A 58 -4.26 10.96 -1.00
N LEU A 59 -3.24 10.26 -0.49
CA LEU A 59 -3.34 9.61 0.82
C LEU A 59 -3.01 10.56 1.96
N PRO A 60 -3.81 10.52 3.06
CA PRO A 60 -3.42 11.17 4.30
C PRO A 60 -2.08 10.61 4.79
N TYR A 61 -1.14 11.49 5.10
CA TYR A 61 0.25 11.08 5.41
C TYR A 61 0.36 10.10 6.57
N ASN A 62 -0.47 10.29 7.60
CA ASN A 62 -0.48 9.43 8.79
C ASN A 62 -1.09 8.04 8.54
N LEU A 63 -1.82 7.83 7.46
CA LEU A 63 -2.49 6.57 7.12
C LEU A 63 -1.83 5.82 5.95
N SER A 64 -0.88 6.45 5.26
CA SER A 64 -0.29 5.92 4.02
C SER A 64 0.22 4.49 4.15
N SER A 65 0.94 4.16 5.23
CA SER A 65 1.46 2.80 5.45
C SER A 65 0.36 1.76 5.66
N GLN A 66 -0.71 2.13 6.37
CA GLN A 66 -1.85 1.24 6.64
C GLN A 66 -2.64 0.98 5.35
N ILE A 67 -2.85 2.03 4.54
CA ILE A 67 -3.54 1.92 3.25
C ILE A 67 -2.74 1.03 2.29
N VAL A 68 -1.41 1.16 2.23
CA VAL A 68 -0.55 0.27 1.41
C VAL A 68 -0.70 -1.19 1.85
N VAL A 69 -0.68 -1.48 3.16
CA VAL A 69 -0.90 -2.84 3.69
C VAL A 69 -2.30 -3.35 3.31
N HIS A 70 -3.31 -2.50 3.40
CA HIS A 70 -4.67 -2.84 3.03
C HIS A 70 -4.82 -3.17 1.53
N LEU A 71 -4.13 -2.41 0.66
CA LEU A 71 -4.06 -2.69 -0.77
C LEU A 71 -3.33 -4.00 -1.08
N ILE A 72 -2.21 -4.29 -0.42
CA ILE A 72 -1.50 -5.58 -0.53
C ILE A 72 -2.43 -6.75 -0.21
N ALA A 73 -3.24 -6.63 0.85
CA ALA A 73 -4.21 -7.65 1.24
C ALA A 73 -5.37 -7.81 0.25
N SER A 74 -5.62 -6.81 -0.60
CA SER A 74 -6.73 -6.78 -1.57
C SER A 74 -6.26 -6.90 -3.04
N ARG A 75 -5.01 -7.31 -3.26
CA ARG A 75 -4.35 -7.37 -4.58
C ARG A 75 -5.02 -8.30 -5.59
N ASP A 76 -5.84 -9.22 -5.14
CA ASP A 76 -6.64 -10.13 -5.97
C ASP A 76 -7.75 -9.42 -6.74
N VAL A 77 -8.26 -8.30 -6.20
CA VAL A 77 -9.30 -7.47 -6.82
C VAL A 77 -8.80 -6.07 -7.19
N VAL A 78 -7.55 -5.72 -6.85
CA VAL A 78 -6.89 -4.47 -7.22
C VAL A 78 -5.75 -4.77 -8.19
N GLN A 79 -5.87 -4.28 -9.43
CA GLN A 79 -4.83 -4.47 -10.45
C GLN A 79 -3.67 -3.50 -10.28
N CYS A 80 -3.98 -2.25 -9.96
CA CYS A 80 -3.02 -1.16 -9.92
C CYS A 80 -3.45 -0.10 -8.91
N ALA A 81 -2.49 0.53 -8.25
CA ALA A 81 -2.73 1.67 -7.38
C ALA A 81 -1.83 2.85 -7.78
N LEU A 82 -2.44 4.01 -8.03
CA LEU A 82 -1.78 5.30 -8.24
C LEU A 82 -1.93 6.11 -6.95
N LEU A 83 -0.86 6.27 -6.21
CA LEU A 83 -0.89 6.85 -4.88
C LEU A 83 0.03 8.07 -4.79
N MET A 84 -0.53 9.20 -4.37
CA MET A 84 0.26 10.36 -3.97
C MET A 84 0.55 10.26 -2.47
N LEU A 85 1.84 10.29 -2.14
CA LEU A 85 2.41 10.07 -0.81
C LEU A 85 3.44 11.15 -0.50
N GLN A 86 3.79 11.31 0.78
CA GLN A 86 5.03 12.05 1.11
C GLN A 86 6.22 11.42 0.38
N LYS A 87 7.13 12.25 -0.14
CA LYS A 87 8.30 11.79 -0.90
C LYS A 87 9.13 10.75 -0.14
N GLU A 88 9.35 10.94 1.16
CA GLU A 88 10.06 9.95 1.99
C GLU A 88 9.36 8.58 1.98
N MET A 89 8.03 8.56 2.12
CA MET A 89 7.26 7.32 2.08
C MET A 89 7.31 6.65 0.72
N ALA A 90 7.19 7.41 -0.36
CA ALA A 90 7.31 6.92 -1.73
C ALA A 90 8.71 6.30 -1.97
N GLN A 91 9.77 7.01 -1.57
CA GLN A 91 11.15 6.52 -1.68
C GLN A 91 11.38 5.23 -0.89
N ARG A 92 10.76 5.10 0.29
CA ARG A 92 10.80 3.86 1.06
C ARG A 92 10.15 2.69 0.33
N LEU A 93 9.01 2.90 -0.33
CA LEU A 93 8.30 1.83 -1.05
C LEU A 93 9.04 1.32 -2.27
N ILE A 94 9.83 2.18 -2.95
CA ILE A 94 10.62 1.84 -4.13
C ILE A 94 12.08 1.46 -3.81
N ALA A 95 12.50 1.60 -2.56
CA ALA A 95 13.89 1.35 -2.16
C ALA A 95 14.33 -0.07 -2.49
N SER A 96 15.56 -0.22 -2.99
CA SER A 96 16.20 -1.51 -3.26
C SER A 96 16.98 -2.03 -2.02
N PRO A 97 17.26 -3.33 -1.93
CA PRO A 97 18.15 -3.88 -0.91
C PRO A 97 19.48 -3.13 -0.84
N GLY A 98 20.00 -2.91 0.38
CA GLY A 98 21.22 -2.13 0.60
C GLY A 98 20.97 -0.63 0.78
N ASN A 99 19.82 -0.10 0.41
CA ASN A 99 19.43 1.28 0.70
C ASN A 99 18.94 1.40 2.16
N ARG A 100 19.27 2.52 2.83
CA ARG A 100 18.84 2.79 4.22
C ARG A 100 17.32 2.89 4.38
N ASP A 101 16.60 3.23 3.31
CA ASP A 101 15.14 3.38 3.29
C ASP A 101 14.42 2.05 3.01
N TYR A 102 15.19 1.00 2.60
CA TYR A 102 14.66 -0.34 2.41
C TYR A 102 14.19 -0.93 3.72
N GLY A 103 12.95 -1.37 3.76
CA GLY A 103 12.32 -1.82 4.98
C GLY A 103 11.17 -2.79 4.74
N ARG A 104 10.47 -3.12 5.82
CA ARG A 104 9.34 -4.06 5.78
C ARG A 104 8.33 -3.76 4.67
N LEU A 105 7.94 -2.49 4.51
CA LEU A 105 6.95 -2.13 3.48
C LEU A 105 7.51 -2.27 2.06
N SER A 106 8.80 -1.97 1.87
CA SER A 106 9.48 -2.20 0.58
C SER A 106 9.38 -3.67 0.18
N VAL A 107 9.76 -4.58 1.10
CA VAL A 107 9.71 -6.03 0.86
C VAL A 107 8.29 -6.50 0.57
N MET A 108 7.35 -6.17 1.44
CA MET A 108 5.97 -6.68 1.33
C MET A 108 5.26 -6.18 0.08
N LEU A 109 5.49 -4.92 -0.33
CA LEU A 109 4.88 -4.39 -1.55
C LEU A 109 5.58 -4.96 -2.79
N GLN A 110 6.91 -4.97 -2.83
CA GLN A 110 7.67 -5.44 -4.00
C GLN A 110 7.58 -6.96 -4.19
N TYR A 111 7.28 -7.72 -3.15
CA TYR A 111 6.95 -9.14 -3.25
C TYR A 111 5.76 -9.39 -4.18
N CYS A 112 4.73 -8.54 -4.14
CA CYS A 112 3.49 -8.74 -4.89
C CYS A 112 3.22 -7.69 -5.97
N ALA A 113 4.03 -6.63 -6.09
CA ALA A 113 3.81 -5.56 -7.06
C ALA A 113 5.12 -5.06 -7.67
N GLU A 114 5.03 -4.50 -8.86
CA GLU A 114 6.04 -3.60 -9.43
C GLU A 114 5.71 -2.17 -9.03
N VAL A 115 6.73 -1.43 -8.57
CA VAL A 115 6.53 -0.09 -8.03
C VAL A 115 7.46 0.88 -8.74
N GLU A 116 6.90 1.98 -9.25
CA GLU A 116 7.65 3.01 -9.94
C GLU A 116 7.16 4.41 -9.57
N VAL A 117 8.03 5.40 -9.70
CA VAL A 117 7.67 6.80 -9.59
C VAL A 117 7.06 7.28 -10.90
N VAL A 118 5.89 7.90 -10.83
CA VAL A 118 5.19 8.47 -11.99
C VAL A 118 5.44 9.96 -12.11
N ALA A 119 5.42 10.68 -10.97
CA ALA A 119 5.61 12.12 -10.95
C ALA A 119 6.08 12.62 -9.59
N ASP A 120 6.83 13.72 -9.60
CA ASP A 120 7.08 14.54 -8.42
C ASP A 120 5.96 15.58 -8.26
N ALA A 121 5.55 15.83 -7.02
CA ALA A 121 4.57 16.84 -6.66
C ALA A 121 5.15 17.75 -5.56
N PRO A 122 5.90 18.79 -5.93
CA PRO A 122 6.54 19.70 -4.98
C PRO A 122 5.52 20.43 -4.11
N ALA A 123 5.90 20.72 -2.85
CA ALA A 123 5.03 21.34 -1.86
C ALA A 123 4.41 22.68 -2.31
N HIS A 124 5.10 23.43 -3.18
CA HIS A 124 4.59 24.71 -3.67
C HIS A 124 3.39 24.61 -4.62
N MET A 125 3.09 23.41 -5.13
CA MET A 125 1.93 23.14 -6.00
C MET A 125 0.61 22.99 -5.23
N PHE A 126 0.66 23.00 -3.89
CA PHE A 126 -0.51 22.75 -3.03
C PHE A 126 -0.93 23.97 -2.25
N TYR A 127 -2.22 24.08 -1.97
CA TYR A 127 -2.79 25.03 -1.04
C TYR A 127 -3.80 24.32 -0.10
N PRO A 128 -3.62 24.46 1.23
CA PRO A 128 -2.47 25.03 1.92
C PRO A 128 -1.19 24.24 1.63
N ARG A 129 -0.05 24.94 1.63
CA ARG A 129 1.25 24.35 1.31
C ARG A 129 1.69 23.36 2.39
N PRO A 130 1.94 22.08 2.06
CA PRO A 130 2.47 21.11 3.02
C PRO A 130 3.92 21.41 3.36
N LYS A 131 4.41 20.81 4.46
CA LYS A 131 5.79 20.98 4.94
C LYS A 131 6.83 20.21 4.11
N VAL A 132 6.39 19.21 3.35
CA VAL A 132 7.25 18.27 2.60
C VAL A 132 6.71 18.08 1.20
N ASP A 133 7.60 17.73 0.27
CA ASP A 133 7.21 17.35 -1.08
C ASP A 133 6.46 16.02 -1.08
N SER A 134 5.62 15.82 -2.08
CA SER A 134 4.94 14.58 -2.38
C SER A 134 5.50 13.95 -3.65
N GLN A 135 5.17 12.69 -3.84
CA GLN A 135 5.51 11.92 -5.02
C GLN A 135 4.35 10.99 -5.38
N VAL A 136 4.07 10.87 -6.65
CA VAL A 136 3.08 9.90 -7.15
C VAL A 136 3.82 8.64 -7.55
N ILE A 137 3.41 7.52 -6.98
CA ILE A 137 3.88 6.19 -7.36
C ILE A 137 2.77 5.40 -8.02
N ARG A 138 3.16 4.46 -8.87
CA ARG A 138 2.31 3.41 -9.40
C ARG A 138 2.77 2.08 -8.83
N ALA A 139 1.87 1.34 -8.19
CA ALA A 139 2.06 -0.04 -7.77
C ALA A 139 1.17 -0.93 -8.63
N THR A 140 1.76 -1.75 -9.50
CA THR A 140 1.05 -2.70 -10.37
C THR A 140 1.16 -4.09 -9.76
N PHE A 141 0.04 -4.63 -9.27
CA PHE A 141 0.03 -5.93 -8.62
C PHE A 141 0.20 -7.06 -9.63
N ARG A 142 1.09 -8.02 -9.30
CA ARG A 142 1.37 -9.18 -10.15
C ARG A 142 0.20 -10.14 -10.13
N LYS A 143 -0.22 -10.60 -11.29
CA LYS A 143 -1.24 -11.68 -11.39
C LYS A 143 -0.72 -13.00 -10.82
N ARG A 144 0.60 -13.22 -10.90
CA ARG A 144 1.28 -14.38 -10.36
C ARG A 144 2.59 -13.93 -9.74
N ILE A 145 2.81 -14.34 -8.50
CA ILE A 145 4.09 -14.15 -7.81
C ILE A 145 5.05 -15.22 -8.32
N GLU A 146 6.24 -14.82 -8.71
CA GLU A 146 7.24 -15.72 -9.31
C GLU A 146 7.72 -16.77 -8.32
N HIS A 147 7.99 -16.35 -7.08
CA HIS A 147 8.37 -17.21 -5.95
C HIS A 147 7.37 -17.03 -4.82
N PRO A 148 6.19 -17.68 -4.88
CA PRO A 148 5.18 -17.52 -3.86
C PRO A 148 5.61 -18.19 -2.56
N ALA A 149 5.42 -17.51 -1.43
CA ALA A 149 5.59 -18.11 -0.13
C ALA A 149 4.47 -19.14 0.11
N GLU A 150 4.79 -20.28 0.69
CA GLU A 150 3.81 -21.29 1.10
C GLU A 150 2.83 -20.75 2.14
N ASP A 151 3.33 -19.90 3.06
CA ASP A 151 2.54 -19.17 4.05
C ASP A 151 2.94 -17.68 4.05
N GLU A 152 2.10 -16.84 3.46
CA GLU A 152 2.33 -15.39 3.43
C GLU A 152 2.19 -14.72 4.80
N ALA A 153 1.42 -15.31 5.72
CA ALA A 153 1.33 -14.80 7.09
C ALA A 153 2.67 -15.04 7.82
N LEU A 154 3.28 -16.20 7.60
CA LEU A 154 4.63 -16.49 8.09
C LEU A 154 5.67 -15.56 7.44
N LEU A 155 5.64 -15.37 6.11
CA LEU A 155 6.50 -14.42 5.40
C LEU A 155 6.41 -13.02 6.04
N SER A 156 5.20 -12.51 6.26
CA SER A 156 5.00 -11.20 6.88
C SER A 156 5.60 -11.13 8.31
N ARG A 157 5.54 -12.22 9.08
CA ARG A 157 6.15 -12.33 10.42
C ARG A 157 7.67 -12.34 10.34
N VAL A 158 8.26 -13.11 9.43
CA VAL A 158 9.70 -13.17 9.19
C VAL A 158 10.24 -11.80 8.79
N VAL A 159 9.60 -11.15 7.80
CA VAL A 159 9.96 -9.79 7.38
C VAL A 159 9.84 -8.80 8.55
N LYS A 160 8.75 -8.87 9.33
CA LYS A 160 8.58 -8.02 10.52
C LYS A 160 9.70 -8.26 11.55
N ALA A 161 10.08 -9.50 11.80
CA ALA A 161 11.17 -9.85 12.72
C ALA A 161 12.51 -9.31 12.21
N GLY A 162 12.85 -9.56 10.94
CA GLY A 162 14.11 -9.11 10.33
C GLY A 162 14.33 -7.60 10.40
N PHE A 163 13.26 -6.81 10.26
CA PHE A 163 13.32 -5.34 10.34
C PHE A 163 13.00 -4.77 11.73
N SER A 164 12.78 -5.60 12.75
CA SER A 164 12.41 -5.12 14.08
C SER A 164 13.54 -4.43 14.83
N GLN A 165 14.78 -4.74 14.51
CA GLN A 165 15.97 -4.26 15.22
C GLN A 165 17.07 -3.80 14.27
N ARG A 166 17.03 -2.52 13.88
CA ARG A 166 17.88 -1.92 12.83
C ARG A 166 19.40 -2.14 13.02
N ARG A 167 19.88 -2.24 14.27
CA ARG A 167 21.32 -2.38 14.60
C ARG A 167 21.75 -3.83 14.87
N LYS A 168 20.88 -4.80 14.75
CA LYS A 168 21.19 -6.20 14.97
C LYS A 168 21.39 -6.94 13.66
N THR A 169 22.21 -7.99 13.70
CA THR A 169 22.33 -8.94 12.59
C THR A 169 21.00 -9.62 12.34
N LEU A 170 20.77 -10.09 11.11
CA LEU A 170 19.54 -10.80 10.75
C LEU A 170 19.28 -11.98 11.67
N ARG A 171 20.32 -12.79 11.99
CA ARG A 171 20.24 -13.88 12.96
C ARG A 171 19.65 -13.42 14.31
N ASN A 172 20.19 -12.34 14.88
CA ASN A 172 19.71 -11.84 16.16
C ASN A 172 18.33 -11.19 16.09
N ALA A 173 17.94 -10.64 14.93
CA ALA A 173 16.61 -10.07 14.71
C ALA A 173 15.54 -11.17 14.57
N LEU A 174 15.87 -12.29 13.94
CA LEU A 174 14.96 -13.44 13.76
C LEU A 174 14.81 -14.29 15.02
N THR A 175 15.85 -14.33 15.88
CA THR A 175 15.78 -15.04 17.17
C THR A 175 14.85 -14.30 18.14
N GLY A 176 13.89 -14.98 18.74
CA GLY A 176 13.06 -14.43 19.82
C GLY A 176 11.56 -14.48 19.60
N ASN A 177 10.84 -13.60 20.29
CA ASN A 177 9.39 -13.71 20.51
C ASN A 177 8.51 -13.59 19.23
N ILE A 178 8.97 -12.91 18.18
CA ILE A 178 8.15 -12.71 16.98
C ILE A 178 7.96 -14.02 16.22
N LEU A 179 9.04 -14.81 16.05
CA LEU A 179 9.00 -16.10 15.36
C LEU A 179 8.91 -17.28 16.33
N LYS A 180 9.11 -17.05 17.64
CA LYS A 180 9.24 -18.10 18.67
C LYS A 180 10.35 -19.12 18.31
N ALA A 181 11.42 -18.65 17.67
CA ALA A 181 12.56 -19.46 17.25
C ALA A 181 13.75 -19.22 18.16
N ASP A 182 14.47 -20.30 18.48
CA ASP A 182 15.75 -20.23 19.16
C ASP A 182 16.90 -19.95 18.19
N ARG A 183 18.09 -19.72 18.73
CA ARG A 183 19.26 -19.36 17.93
C ARG A 183 19.72 -20.48 16.99
N GLY A 184 19.65 -21.75 17.43
CA GLY A 184 20.06 -22.89 16.60
C GLY A 184 19.14 -23.10 15.40
N GLN A 185 17.84 -22.97 15.62
CA GLN A 185 16.85 -23.02 14.53
C GLN A 185 17.09 -21.92 13.48
N VAL A 186 17.32 -20.68 13.93
CA VAL A 186 17.59 -19.56 13.01
C VAL A 186 18.91 -19.75 12.26
N GLU A 187 19.95 -20.27 12.90
CA GLU A 187 21.23 -20.58 12.22
C GLU A 187 21.03 -21.64 11.14
N ALA A 188 20.25 -22.68 11.38
CA ALA A 188 19.94 -23.69 10.38
C ALA A 188 19.22 -23.09 9.15
N TRP A 189 18.22 -22.23 9.36
CA TRP A 189 17.50 -21.57 8.27
C TRP A 189 18.34 -20.61 7.42
N LEU A 190 19.42 -20.06 7.96
CA LEU A 190 20.27 -19.10 7.24
C LEU A 190 21.41 -19.76 6.47
N VAL A 191 21.62 -21.07 6.61
CA VAL A 191 22.66 -21.85 5.92
C VAL A 191 22.11 -22.63 4.72
N GLU A 192 20.80 -22.88 4.67
CA GLU A 192 20.11 -23.45 3.51
C GLU A 192 19.92 -22.38 2.39
#